data_d809b2f09e08569e21a518d4930d2c5b
#
_entry.id   d809b2f09e08569e21a518d4930d2c5b
#
_cell.length_a   1.000
_cell.length_b   1.000
_cell.length_c   1.000
_cell.angle_alpha   90.00
_cell.angle_beta   90.00
_cell.angle_gamma   90.00
#
_symmetry.space_group_name_H-M   'P 1'
#
loop_
_entity.id
_entity.type
_entity.pdbx_description
1 polymer ?
#
loop_
_entity_poly.entity_id
_entity_poly.type
_entity_poly.pdbx_seq_one_letter_code
_entity_poly.pdbx_strand_id
1 'polypeptide(L)'
;MQRRLRQMRHIHTISKHKDVVVLIDTTYWGHNHGLMVIKDAIRGKILWHKHVRHETVALYMQGIEWLQKNGFKIYGVVCDGLKGLFNALSDYNVQMCQVHQQRIIQRYLTQKPELPASIELLELSKQLTATNKDSFIGAFNDWENRWESFLKERSIDSNGKSRYTHKKLRSAYLSLRRNMKWLWTFYDNPSLGIPNTNNALEGTFTDIKTKLRVHSGMKRSNREKFLDEYISRHYY
;
A
#
# COMPACT_ATOMS: atom_id res chain seq x y z
N MET A 1 31.11 -0.82 -19.65
CA MET A 1 29.85 -0.91 -18.87
C MET A 1 29.03 -2.17 -19.22
N GLN A 2 28.77 -2.49 -20.47
CA GLN A 2 27.95 -3.66 -20.87
C GLN A 2 28.54 -5.06 -20.49
N ARG A 3 29.86 -5.24 -20.41
CA ARG A 3 30.48 -6.52 -20.02
C ARG A 3 30.32 -6.90 -18.55
N ARG A 4 30.24 -5.93 -17.63
CA ARG A 4 30.02 -6.18 -16.18
C ARG A 4 28.59 -6.62 -15.84
N LEU A 5 27.60 -6.20 -16.63
CA LEU A 5 26.18 -6.50 -16.39
C LEU A 5 25.80 -7.96 -16.74
N ARG A 6 26.65 -8.73 -17.41
CA ARG A 6 26.33 -10.11 -17.85
C ARG A 6 26.47 -11.19 -16.77
N GLN A 7 27.10 -10.91 -15.62
CA GLN A 7 27.45 -11.94 -14.62
C GLN A 7 26.78 -11.76 -13.25
N MET A 8 25.90 -10.78 -13.05
CA MET A 8 25.27 -10.57 -11.74
C MET A 8 24.10 -11.51 -11.54
N ARG A 9 24.29 -12.53 -10.69
CA ARG A 9 23.21 -13.28 -10.04
C ARG A 9 22.53 -12.36 -9.03
N HIS A 10 21.19 -12.46 -8.89
CA HIS A 10 20.45 -11.79 -7.82
C HIS A 10 21.01 -12.22 -6.47
N ILE A 11 21.88 -11.41 -5.88
CA ILE A 11 22.38 -11.65 -4.52
C ILE A 11 21.47 -10.85 -3.59
N HIS A 12 20.44 -11.50 -3.04
CA HIS A 12 19.74 -10.96 -1.89
C HIS A 12 20.70 -11.04 -0.70
N THR A 13 21.20 -9.89 -0.25
CA THR A 13 22.08 -9.84 0.92
C THR A 13 21.27 -10.19 2.15
N ILE A 14 21.59 -11.32 2.79
CA ILE A 14 20.90 -11.75 4.00
C ILE A 14 21.29 -10.82 5.15
N SER A 15 20.33 -10.01 5.64
CA SER A 15 20.51 -9.16 6.80
C SER A 15 20.90 -9.99 8.04
N LYS A 16 21.81 -9.47 8.89
CA LYS A 16 22.14 -10.06 10.18
C LYS A 16 20.97 -9.99 11.19
N HIS A 17 20.12 -8.99 11.04
CA HIS A 17 18.93 -8.80 11.86
C HIS A 17 17.74 -9.49 11.21
N LYS A 18 17.15 -10.43 11.93
CA LYS A 18 16.08 -11.31 11.45
C LYS A 18 14.69 -10.93 11.94
N ASP A 19 14.60 -10.13 13.00
CA ASP A 19 13.35 -9.62 13.54
C ASP A 19 12.97 -8.34 12.79
N VAL A 20 11.84 -8.35 12.04
CA VAL A 20 11.48 -7.27 11.12
C VAL A 20 9.99 -6.93 11.14
N VAL A 21 9.70 -5.66 10.92
CA VAL A 21 8.43 -5.17 10.40
C VAL A 21 8.68 -4.78 8.94
N VAL A 22 7.84 -5.23 8.03
CA VAL A 22 8.06 -5.01 6.60
C VAL A 22 7.03 -4.10 5.97
N LEU A 23 7.50 -3.27 5.05
CA LEU A 23 6.69 -2.49 4.11
C LEU A 23 6.66 -3.26 2.79
N ILE A 24 5.49 -3.48 2.23
CA ILE A 24 5.34 -4.14 0.93
C ILE A 24 4.54 -3.28 -0.02
N ASP A 25 5.01 -3.15 -1.24
CA ASP A 25 4.34 -2.37 -2.30
C ASP A 25 4.98 -2.66 -3.66
N THR A 26 4.30 -2.28 -4.74
CA THR A 26 4.78 -2.42 -6.11
C THR A 26 4.71 -1.09 -6.86
N THR A 27 5.80 -0.70 -7.47
CA THR A 27 5.83 0.47 -8.35
C THR A 27 5.94 0.08 -9.82
N TYR A 28 5.42 0.92 -10.72
CA TYR A 28 5.34 0.63 -12.15
C TYR A 28 6.00 1.69 -13.02
N TRP A 29 6.54 1.22 -14.16
CA TRP A 29 6.98 2.02 -15.31
C TRP A 29 6.16 1.58 -16.55
N GLY A 30 5.00 2.21 -16.78
CA GLY A 30 4.02 1.79 -17.78
C GLY A 30 3.21 0.56 -17.35
N HIS A 31 2.59 -0.13 -18.30
CA HIS A 31 1.58 -1.14 -17.99
C HIS A 31 2.12 -2.51 -17.55
N ASN A 32 3.32 -2.90 -18.00
CA ASN A 32 3.82 -4.28 -17.85
C ASN A 32 5.22 -4.37 -17.24
N HIS A 33 5.67 -3.35 -16.54
CA HIS A 33 6.98 -3.36 -15.90
C HIS A 33 6.85 -2.78 -14.49
N GLY A 34 6.73 -3.66 -13.52
CA GLY A 34 6.67 -3.35 -12.10
C GLY A 34 7.89 -3.85 -11.35
N LEU A 35 8.17 -3.21 -10.23
CA LEU A 35 9.12 -3.64 -9.22
C LEU A 35 8.38 -3.80 -7.90
N MET A 36 8.23 -5.03 -7.48
CA MET A 36 7.70 -5.39 -6.17
C MET A 36 8.84 -5.40 -5.16
N VAL A 37 8.61 -4.80 -4.00
CA VAL A 37 9.63 -4.62 -2.96
C VAL A 37 9.09 -5.01 -1.59
N ILE A 38 9.90 -5.70 -0.81
CA ILE A 38 9.72 -5.89 0.62
C ILE A 38 10.89 -5.21 1.33
N LYS A 39 10.59 -4.22 2.16
CA LYS A 39 11.55 -3.35 2.83
C LYS A 39 11.39 -3.45 4.34
N ASP A 40 12.50 -3.52 5.08
CA ASP A 40 12.52 -3.36 6.53
C ASP A 40 12.07 -1.92 6.89
N ALA A 41 11.00 -1.81 7.66
CA ALA A 41 10.41 -0.53 8.04
C ALA A 41 11.32 0.29 8.96
N ILE A 42 12.11 -0.37 9.79
CA ILE A 42 12.94 0.26 10.82
C ILE A 42 14.32 0.60 10.26
N ARG A 43 14.96 -0.34 9.57
CA ARG A 43 16.35 -0.19 9.09
C ARG A 43 16.43 0.41 7.69
N GLY A 44 15.30 0.51 6.98
CA GLY A 44 15.25 1.07 5.64
C GLY A 44 15.90 0.20 4.55
N LYS A 45 16.23 -1.06 4.85
CA LYS A 45 16.86 -1.99 3.92
C LYS A 45 15.83 -2.72 3.08
N ILE A 46 16.09 -2.90 1.79
CA ILE A 46 15.29 -3.79 0.94
C ILE A 46 15.73 -5.22 1.23
N LEU A 47 14.80 -6.04 1.72
CA LEU A 47 15.05 -7.43 2.05
C LEU A 47 14.80 -8.37 0.87
N TRP A 48 13.87 -8.00 0.02
CA TRP A 48 13.51 -8.75 -1.17
C TRP A 48 12.92 -7.83 -2.23
N HIS A 49 13.20 -8.10 -3.50
CA HIS A 49 12.54 -7.43 -4.62
C HIS A 49 12.37 -8.37 -5.80
N LYS A 50 11.42 -8.06 -6.68
CA LYS A 50 11.15 -8.83 -7.88
C LYS A 50 10.59 -7.94 -8.99
N HIS A 51 11.10 -8.12 -10.22
CA HIS A 51 10.47 -7.55 -11.40
C HIS A 51 9.20 -8.33 -11.75
N VAL A 52 8.10 -7.63 -11.93
CA VAL A 52 6.78 -8.23 -12.17
C VAL A 52 6.08 -7.55 -13.36
N ARG A 53 5.18 -8.28 -14.01
CA ARG A 53 4.27 -7.68 -15.01
C ARG A 53 3.05 -7.07 -14.33
N HIS A 54 2.48 -7.81 -13.40
CA HIS A 54 1.31 -7.42 -12.63
C HIS A 54 1.51 -7.80 -11.17
N GLU A 55 0.97 -6.99 -10.31
CA GLU A 55 0.91 -7.23 -8.89
C GLU A 55 -0.14 -8.31 -8.58
N THR A 56 0.23 -9.28 -7.75
CA THR A 56 -0.68 -10.34 -7.28
C THR A 56 -0.39 -10.71 -5.82
N VAL A 57 -1.42 -11.18 -5.12
CA VAL A 57 -1.28 -11.71 -3.75
C VAL A 57 -0.23 -12.84 -3.70
N ALA A 58 -0.26 -13.76 -4.66
CA ALA A 58 0.67 -14.88 -4.71
C ALA A 58 2.15 -14.43 -4.80
N LEU A 59 2.43 -13.35 -5.53
CA LEU A 59 3.80 -12.82 -5.63
C LEU A 59 4.26 -12.18 -4.32
N TYR A 60 3.38 -11.49 -3.59
CA TYR A 60 3.71 -10.99 -2.25
C TYR A 60 3.99 -12.15 -1.29
N MET A 61 3.13 -13.17 -1.28
CA MET A 61 3.33 -14.35 -0.43
C MET A 61 4.64 -15.07 -0.76
N GLN A 62 5.03 -15.15 -2.04
CA GLN A 62 6.34 -15.69 -2.45
C GLN A 62 7.51 -14.94 -1.81
N GLY A 63 7.43 -13.60 -1.73
CA GLY A 63 8.43 -12.79 -1.05
C GLY A 63 8.45 -13.00 0.46
N ILE A 64 7.29 -13.07 1.09
CA ILE A 64 7.13 -13.38 2.53
C ILE A 64 7.70 -14.76 2.86
N GLU A 65 7.34 -15.78 2.10
CA GLU A 65 7.87 -17.15 2.26
C GLU A 65 9.39 -17.21 2.08
N TRP A 66 9.93 -16.46 1.12
CA TRP A 66 11.37 -16.36 0.92
C TRP A 66 12.05 -15.79 2.17
N LEU A 67 11.50 -14.74 2.77
CA LEU A 67 12.03 -14.16 4.01
C LEU A 67 12.01 -15.18 5.15
N GLN A 68 10.89 -15.90 5.34
CA GLN A 68 10.77 -16.94 6.37
C GLN A 68 11.80 -18.05 6.18
N LYS A 69 11.96 -18.57 4.94
CA LYS A 69 12.96 -19.61 4.60
C LYS A 69 14.39 -19.14 4.85
N ASN A 70 14.65 -17.84 4.81
CA ASN A 70 15.94 -17.24 5.15
C ASN A 70 16.04 -16.84 6.64
N GLY A 71 15.10 -17.28 7.48
CA GLY A 71 15.13 -17.14 8.92
C GLY A 71 14.63 -15.80 9.43
N PHE A 72 13.94 -14.98 8.62
CA PHE A 72 13.32 -13.74 9.08
C PHE A 72 12.05 -14.03 9.89
N LYS A 73 11.90 -13.32 10.98
CA LYS A 73 10.73 -13.28 11.85
C LYS A 73 9.97 -12.00 11.59
N ILE A 74 8.81 -12.10 10.95
CA ILE A 74 8.01 -10.96 10.53
C ILE A 74 6.95 -10.70 11.60
N TYR A 75 7.04 -9.57 12.29
CA TYR A 75 6.12 -9.17 13.36
C TYR A 75 4.96 -8.30 12.86
N GLY A 76 5.15 -7.61 11.75
CA GLY A 76 4.12 -6.78 11.15
C GLY A 76 4.37 -6.54 9.67
N VAL A 77 3.28 -6.33 8.94
CA VAL A 77 3.30 -6.04 7.49
C VAL A 77 2.48 -4.80 7.22
N VAL A 78 3.09 -3.77 6.64
CA VAL A 78 2.37 -2.60 6.16
C VAL A 78 2.17 -2.72 4.65
N CYS A 79 0.92 -2.63 4.19
CA CYS A 79 0.58 -2.79 2.78
C CYS A 79 -0.53 -1.83 2.34
N ASP A 80 -0.82 -1.84 1.05
CA ASP A 80 -2.00 -1.19 0.46
C ASP A 80 -3.26 -2.06 0.57
N GLY A 81 -4.33 -1.62 -0.06
CA GLY A 81 -5.63 -2.30 -0.04
C GLY A 81 -5.83 -3.34 -1.14
N LEU A 82 -4.79 -4.01 -1.64
CA LEU A 82 -4.94 -5.05 -2.66
C LEU A 82 -5.92 -6.13 -2.21
N LYS A 83 -6.92 -6.39 -3.06
CA LYS A 83 -7.99 -7.36 -2.73
C LYS A 83 -7.40 -8.75 -2.45
N GLY A 84 -7.74 -9.31 -1.29
CA GLY A 84 -7.31 -10.64 -0.84
C GLY A 84 -5.97 -10.65 -0.08
N LEU A 85 -5.18 -9.58 -0.14
CA LEU A 85 -3.87 -9.51 0.52
C LEU A 85 -3.98 -9.58 2.04
N PHE A 86 -4.92 -8.85 2.64
CA PHE A 86 -5.14 -8.89 4.09
C PHE A 86 -5.48 -10.29 4.61
N ASN A 87 -6.28 -11.06 3.85
CA ASN A 87 -6.61 -12.42 4.23
C ASN A 87 -5.40 -13.35 4.09
N ALA A 88 -4.59 -13.18 3.05
CA ALA A 88 -3.38 -13.97 2.87
C ALA A 88 -2.31 -13.69 3.95
N LEU A 89 -2.34 -12.51 4.54
CA LEU A 89 -1.43 -12.06 5.59
C LEU A 89 -2.03 -12.19 7.01
N SER A 90 -3.14 -12.95 7.18
CA SER A 90 -3.88 -13.05 8.46
C SER A 90 -3.03 -13.50 9.66
N ASP A 91 -1.94 -14.20 9.42
CA ASP A 91 -1.02 -14.69 10.47
C ASP A 91 -0.06 -13.60 11.00
N TYR A 92 -0.13 -12.39 10.44
CA TYR A 92 0.72 -11.26 10.80
C TYR A 92 -0.11 -10.09 11.35
N ASN A 93 0.56 -9.17 12.05
CA ASN A 93 -0.02 -7.87 12.40
C ASN A 93 -0.05 -6.99 11.16
N VAL A 94 -1.17 -7.04 10.41
CA VAL A 94 -1.31 -6.30 9.16
C VAL A 94 -1.77 -4.87 9.42
N GLN A 95 -1.01 -3.90 8.94
CA GLN A 95 -1.37 -2.49 8.92
C GLN A 95 -1.69 -2.06 7.49
N MET A 96 -2.88 -1.57 7.26
CA MET A 96 -3.19 -0.86 6.02
C MET A 96 -2.57 0.54 6.05
N CYS A 97 -1.84 0.90 5.00
CA CYS A 97 -1.31 2.25 4.85
C CYS A 97 -2.44 3.29 4.87
N GLN A 98 -2.42 4.18 5.88
CA GLN A 98 -3.46 5.20 6.05
C GLN A 98 -3.51 6.19 4.86
N VAL A 99 -2.37 6.53 4.27
CA VAL A 99 -2.30 7.38 3.06
C VAL A 99 -2.96 6.69 1.87
N HIS A 100 -2.78 5.38 1.69
CA HIS A 100 -3.48 4.64 0.64
C HIS A 100 -5.00 4.62 0.86
N GLN A 101 -5.47 4.51 2.10
CA GLN A 101 -6.90 4.63 2.40
C GLN A 101 -7.44 6.03 2.07
N GLN A 102 -6.71 7.09 2.39
CA GLN A 102 -7.08 8.46 1.98
C GLN A 102 -7.19 8.58 0.45
N ARG A 103 -6.22 8.06 -0.29
CA ARG A 103 -6.22 8.04 -1.77
C ARG A 103 -7.40 7.24 -2.34
N ILE A 104 -7.80 6.13 -1.69
CA ILE A 104 -8.99 5.36 -2.09
C ILE A 104 -10.25 6.22 -1.95
N ILE A 105 -10.43 6.91 -0.82
CA ILE A 105 -11.58 7.79 -0.59
C ILE A 105 -11.58 8.92 -1.61
N GLN A 106 -10.46 9.61 -1.79
CA GLN A 106 -10.32 10.70 -2.75
C GLN A 106 -10.60 10.25 -4.19
N ARG A 107 -10.22 9.03 -4.58
CA ARG A 107 -10.52 8.48 -5.92
C ARG A 107 -12.01 8.29 -6.14
N TYR A 108 -12.79 7.92 -5.12
CA TYR A 108 -14.24 7.80 -5.22
C TYR A 108 -14.94 9.17 -5.20
N LEU A 109 -14.50 10.09 -4.34
CA LEU A 109 -15.17 11.36 -4.06
C LEU A 109 -14.68 12.54 -4.92
N THR A 110 -13.54 12.38 -5.63
CA THR A 110 -12.76 13.43 -6.27
C THR A 110 -12.04 14.35 -5.27
N GLN A 111 -11.32 15.36 -5.76
CA GLN A 111 -10.64 16.34 -4.90
C GLN A 111 -11.58 17.44 -4.40
N LYS A 112 -12.66 17.71 -5.13
CA LYS A 112 -13.65 18.74 -4.86
C LYS A 112 -15.04 18.14 -4.98
N PRO A 113 -15.50 17.38 -3.98
CA PRO A 113 -16.86 16.85 -3.96
C PRO A 113 -17.87 17.98 -3.71
N GLU A 114 -19.08 17.82 -4.25
CA GLU A 114 -20.15 18.81 -4.10
C GLU A 114 -21.15 18.44 -3.01
N LEU A 115 -21.35 17.13 -2.76
CA LEU A 115 -22.31 16.66 -1.76
C LEU A 115 -21.75 16.88 -0.35
N PRO A 116 -22.52 17.47 0.58
CA PRO A 116 -22.06 17.72 1.95
C PRO A 116 -21.50 16.46 2.64
N ALA A 117 -22.19 15.33 2.55
CA ALA A 117 -21.70 14.05 3.07
C ALA A 117 -20.35 13.62 2.48
N SER A 118 -20.12 13.91 1.20
CA SER A 118 -18.86 13.59 0.53
C SER A 118 -17.73 14.53 0.97
N ILE A 119 -18.03 15.82 1.17
CA ILE A 119 -17.09 16.83 1.69
C ILE A 119 -16.63 16.41 3.08
N GLU A 120 -17.58 16.14 3.97
CA GLU A 120 -17.28 15.73 5.34
C GLU A 120 -16.46 14.43 5.41
N LEU A 121 -16.82 13.40 4.60
CA LEU A 121 -16.07 12.14 4.59
C LEU A 121 -14.64 12.32 4.04
N LEU A 122 -14.46 13.19 3.05
CA LEU A 122 -13.15 13.50 2.53
C LEU A 122 -12.28 14.22 3.58
N GLU A 123 -12.83 15.22 4.27
CA GLU A 123 -12.12 15.94 5.35
C GLU A 123 -11.80 15.00 6.52
N LEU A 124 -12.76 14.16 6.94
CA LEU A 124 -12.52 13.14 7.96
C LEU A 124 -11.37 12.21 7.54
N SER A 125 -11.35 11.76 6.30
CA SER A 125 -10.29 10.87 5.82
C SER A 125 -8.89 11.48 5.90
N LYS A 126 -8.76 12.80 5.73
CA LYS A 126 -7.47 13.50 5.86
C LYS A 126 -6.93 13.46 7.29
N GLN A 127 -7.79 13.30 8.27
CA GLN A 127 -7.40 13.21 9.69
C GLN A 127 -6.80 11.85 10.07
N LEU A 128 -6.91 10.79 9.23
CA LEU A 128 -6.42 9.45 9.54
C LEU A 128 -4.97 9.42 10.05
N THR A 129 -4.09 10.23 9.47
CA THR A 129 -2.67 10.26 9.84
C THR A 129 -2.32 11.25 10.96
N ALA A 130 -3.28 12.06 11.39
CA ALA A 130 -3.06 13.18 12.31
C ALA A 130 -3.79 13.04 13.66
N THR A 131 -4.66 12.03 13.81
CA THR A 131 -5.46 11.84 15.02
C THR A 131 -5.24 10.44 15.63
N ASN A 132 -5.76 10.22 16.82
CA ASN A 132 -5.74 8.91 17.47
C ASN A 132 -6.96 8.05 17.05
N LYS A 133 -6.88 6.76 17.36
CA LYS A 133 -7.89 5.75 17.00
C LYS A 133 -9.29 6.11 17.49
N ASP A 134 -9.42 6.43 18.79
CA ASP A 134 -10.72 6.61 19.41
C ASP A 134 -11.44 7.86 18.89
N SER A 135 -10.71 8.96 18.76
CA SER A 135 -11.22 10.20 18.17
C SER A 135 -11.66 10.01 16.72
N PHE A 136 -10.88 9.26 15.93
CA PHE A 136 -11.25 8.98 14.54
C PHE A 136 -12.50 8.10 14.44
N ILE A 137 -12.55 7.02 15.21
CA ILE A 137 -13.71 6.11 15.21
C ILE A 137 -14.97 6.84 15.68
N GLY A 138 -14.88 7.67 16.73
CA GLY A 138 -15.99 8.50 17.20
C GLY A 138 -16.52 9.41 16.09
N ALA A 139 -15.64 10.20 15.47
CA ALA A 139 -16.00 11.10 14.38
C ALA A 139 -16.57 10.36 13.15
N PHE A 140 -16.07 9.16 12.85
CA PHE A 140 -16.58 8.33 11.76
C PHE A 140 -17.99 7.78 12.08
N ASN A 141 -18.24 7.35 13.31
CA ASN A 141 -19.55 6.88 13.74
C ASN A 141 -20.58 8.02 13.73
N ASP A 142 -20.19 9.23 14.18
CA ASP A 142 -21.06 10.41 14.14
C ASP A 142 -21.42 10.78 12.69
N TRP A 143 -20.45 10.71 11.77
CA TRP A 143 -20.68 10.91 10.35
C TRP A 143 -21.62 9.83 9.78
N GLU A 144 -21.39 8.54 10.11
CA GLU A 144 -22.23 7.42 9.67
C GLU A 144 -23.68 7.60 10.12
N ASN A 145 -23.91 7.90 11.40
CA ASN A 145 -25.23 8.11 11.96
C ASN A 145 -25.97 9.28 11.28
N ARG A 146 -25.26 10.39 11.03
CA ARG A 146 -25.84 11.56 10.36
C ARG A 146 -26.28 11.27 8.93
N TRP A 147 -25.50 10.52 8.19
CA TRP A 147 -25.69 10.30 6.76
C TRP A 147 -26.27 8.92 6.40
N GLU A 148 -26.69 8.12 7.39
CA GLU A 148 -27.17 6.76 7.17
C GLU A 148 -28.32 6.69 6.17
N SER A 149 -29.34 7.53 6.33
CA SER A 149 -30.51 7.60 5.43
C SER A 149 -30.10 7.97 4.02
N PHE A 150 -29.22 8.99 3.88
CA PHE A 150 -28.69 9.43 2.60
C PHE A 150 -27.89 8.34 1.88
N LEU A 151 -27.10 7.55 2.60
CA LEU A 151 -26.38 6.40 2.05
C LEU A 151 -27.31 5.28 1.58
N LYS A 152 -28.53 5.19 2.10
CA LYS A 152 -29.52 4.17 1.73
C LYS A 152 -30.45 4.61 0.59
N GLU A 153 -30.42 5.87 0.18
CA GLU A 153 -31.25 6.38 -0.92
C GLU A 153 -31.08 5.57 -2.20
N ARG A 154 -32.19 5.32 -2.86
CA ARG A 154 -32.25 4.55 -4.10
C ARG A 154 -33.01 5.30 -5.18
N SER A 155 -32.54 5.16 -6.40
CA SER A 155 -33.16 5.66 -7.61
C SER A 155 -33.40 4.52 -8.59
N ILE A 156 -34.39 4.70 -9.49
CA ILE A 156 -34.67 3.75 -10.57
C ILE A 156 -33.89 4.24 -11.80
N ASP A 157 -33.09 3.37 -12.43
CA ASP A 157 -32.37 3.68 -13.65
C ASP A 157 -33.31 3.57 -14.90
N SER A 158 -32.81 3.97 -16.07
CA SER A 158 -33.56 3.92 -17.35
C SER A 158 -34.07 2.52 -17.72
N ASN A 159 -33.53 1.46 -17.10
CA ASN A 159 -33.94 0.07 -17.31
C ASN A 159 -34.89 -0.45 -16.21
N GLY A 160 -35.45 0.43 -15.38
CA GLY A 160 -36.33 0.07 -14.27
C GLY A 160 -35.64 -0.61 -13.07
N LYS A 161 -34.31 -0.65 -13.02
CA LYS A 161 -33.58 -1.28 -11.90
C LYS A 161 -33.33 -0.29 -10.78
N SER A 162 -33.68 -0.68 -9.55
CA SER A 162 -33.36 0.08 -8.36
C SER A 162 -31.85 0.02 -8.06
N ARG A 163 -31.22 1.20 -7.90
CA ARG A 163 -29.79 1.34 -7.58
C ARG A 163 -29.60 2.37 -6.49
N TYR A 164 -28.50 2.25 -5.74
CA TYR A 164 -28.11 3.31 -4.80
C TYR A 164 -27.82 4.60 -5.54
N THR A 165 -28.42 5.70 -5.10
CA THR A 165 -28.29 7.03 -5.70
C THR A 165 -26.85 7.51 -5.58
N HIS A 166 -26.28 7.38 -4.39
CA HIS A 166 -24.94 7.91 -4.06
C HIS A 166 -23.84 6.83 -4.10
N LYS A 167 -23.71 6.12 -5.27
CA LYS A 167 -22.81 4.95 -5.41
C LYS A 167 -21.37 5.23 -5.03
N LYS A 168 -20.81 6.37 -5.48
CA LYS A 168 -19.40 6.72 -5.22
C LYS A 168 -19.16 7.00 -3.75
N LEU A 169 -20.04 7.79 -3.10
CA LEU A 169 -19.98 8.06 -1.68
C LEU A 169 -20.11 6.77 -0.86
N ARG A 170 -21.08 5.93 -1.22
CA ARG A 170 -21.25 4.62 -0.58
C ARG A 170 -20.02 3.72 -0.74
N SER A 171 -19.37 3.73 -1.89
CA SER A 171 -18.13 2.97 -2.10
C SER A 171 -16.97 3.48 -1.26
N ALA A 172 -16.82 4.80 -1.12
CA ALA A 172 -15.83 5.41 -0.25
C ALA A 172 -16.06 5.03 1.22
N TYR A 173 -17.29 5.20 1.70
CA TYR A 173 -17.71 4.84 3.05
C TYR A 173 -17.46 3.35 3.35
N LEU A 174 -17.96 2.43 2.50
CA LEU A 174 -17.78 1.00 2.69
C LEU A 174 -16.32 0.55 2.63
N SER A 175 -15.50 1.24 1.84
CA SER A 175 -14.05 1.01 1.83
C SER A 175 -13.43 1.34 3.19
N LEU A 176 -13.72 2.51 3.73
CA LEU A 176 -13.21 2.95 5.03
C LEU A 176 -13.69 2.03 6.15
N ARG A 177 -15.00 1.77 6.21
CA ARG A 177 -15.62 0.90 7.22
C ARG A 177 -15.02 -0.51 7.24
N ARG A 178 -14.86 -1.13 6.06
CA ARG A 178 -14.26 -2.46 5.92
C ARG A 178 -12.80 -2.52 6.35
N ASN A 179 -12.04 -1.47 6.01
CA ASN A 179 -10.61 -1.43 6.27
C ASN A 179 -10.26 -0.92 7.67
N MET A 180 -11.24 -0.41 8.43
CA MET A 180 -11.05 0.21 9.74
C MET A 180 -10.22 -0.65 10.70
N LYS A 181 -10.46 -1.95 10.72
CA LYS A 181 -9.76 -2.90 11.60
C LYS A 181 -8.26 -3.03 11.32
N TRP A 182 -7.79 -2.68 10.10
CA TRP A 182 -6.38 -2.75 9.72
C TRP A 182 -5.70 -1.37 9.72
N LEU A 183 -6.47 -0.28 9.87
CA LEU A 183 -5.93 1.08 9.87
C LEU A 183 -5.24 1.47 11.18
N TRP A 184 -5.44 0.70 12.25
CA TRP A 184 -5.00 1.04 13.60
C TRP A 184 -4.14 -0.06 14.25
N THR A 185 -3.66 -1.02 13.48
CA THR A 185 -2.79 -2.10 13.98
C THR A 185 -1.53 -1.56 14.64
N PHE A 186 -0.95 -0.48 14.09
CA PHE A 186 0.20 0.22 14.68
C PHE A 186 -0.10 0.79 16.07
N TYR A 187 -1.31 1.31 16.24
CA TYR A 187 -1.78 1.88 17.51
C TYR A 187 -2.03 0.81 18.57
N ASP A 188 -2.60 -0.32 18.15
CA ASP A 188 -2.90 -1.46 19.04
C ASP A 188 -1.64 -2.25 19.42
N ASN A 189 -0.53 -2.09 18.69
CA ASN A 189 0.73 -2.81 18.91
C ASN A 189 1.94 -1.85 18.96
N PRO A 190 1.98 -0.90 19.91
CA PRO A 190 3.01 0.15 19.93
C PRO A 190 4.43 -0.38 20.10
N SER A 191 4.61 -1.52 20.79
CA SER A 191 5.92 -2.15 21.01
C SER A 191 6.56 -2.72 19.75
N LEU A 192 5.78 -2.99 18.68
CA LEU A 192 6.28 -3.57 17.44
C LEU A 192 6.90 -2.53 16.49
N GLY A 193 6.68 -1.24 16.71
CA GLY A 193 7.19 -0.18 15.85
C GLY A 193 6.63 -0.23 14.43
N ILE A 194 5.39 -0.71 14.26
CA ILE A 194 4.71 -0.76 12.95
C ILE A 194 4.38 0.67 12.53
N PRO A 195 4.84 1.17 11.37
CA PRO A 195 4.44 2.49 10.91
C PRO A 195 3.00 2.48 10.35
N ASN A 196 2.31 3.61 10.48
CA ASN A 196 0.95 3.77 9.97
C ASN A 196 0.88 4.01 8.45
N THR A 197 2.02 4.21 7.80
CA THR A 197 2.10 4.52 6.36
C THR A 197 3.25 3.79 5.66
N ASN A 198 3.17 3.70 4.33
CA ASN A 198 4.23 3.18 3.45
C ASN A 198 5.17 4.30 2.92
N ASN A 199 5.16 5.49 3.51
CA ASN A 199 5.91 6.65 2.99
C ASN A 199 7.40 6.38 2.79
N ALA A 200 8.03 5.60 3.68
CA ALA A 200 9.43 5.24 3.56
C ALA A 200 9.72 4.37 2.32
N LEU A 201 8.78 3.55 1.89
CA LEU A 201 8.89 2.76 0.67
C LEU A 201 8.54 3.60 -0.57
N GLU A 202 7.55 4.48 -0.48
CA GLU A 202 7.24 5.45 -1.55
C GLU A 202 8.42 6.39 -1.83
N GLY A 203 9.13 6.84 -0.80
CA GLY A 203 10.38 7.60 -0.93
C GLY A 203 11.46 6.83 -1.69
N THR A 204 11.63 5.54 -1.39
CA THR A 204 12.53 4.64 -2.13
C THR A 204 12.13 4.54 -3.61
N PHE A 205 10.84 4.38 -3.91
CA PHE A 205 10.37 4.35 -5.29
C PHE A 205 10.59 5.66 -6.04
N THR A 206 10.44 6.78 -5.35
CA THR A 206 10.71 8.12 -5.92
C THR A 206 12.18 8.26 -6.28
N ASP A 207 13.10 7.85 -5.41
CA ASP A 207 14.53 7.86 -5.68
C ASP A 207 14.87 6.97 -6.88
N ILE A 208 14.45 5.71 -6.89
CA ILE A 208 14.66 4.77 -7.98
C ILE A 208 14.11 5.32 -9.31
N LYS A 209 12.90 5.90 -9.31
CA LYS A 209 12.30 6.51 -10.51
C LYS A 209 13.11 7.71 -11.00
N THR A 210 13.61 8.53 -10.09
CA THR A 210 14.43 9.69 -10.43
C THR A 210 15.73 9.27 -11.12
N LYS A 211 16.41 8.25 -10.61
CA LYS A 211 17.62 7.69 -11.23
C LYS A 211 17.35 7.11 -12.61
N LEU A 212 16.24 6.40 -12.79
CA LEU A 212 15.86 5.86 -14.10
C LEU A 212 15.46 6.93 -15.12
N ARG A 213 14.94 8.08 -14.69
CA ARG A 213 14.54 9.18 -15.60
C ARG A 213 15.72 9.68 -16.42
N VAL A 214 16.91 9.71 -15.85
CA VAL A 214 18.16 10.10 -16.56
C VAL A 214 18.50 9.12 -17.69
N HIS A 215 17.93 7.92 -17.68
CA HIS A 215 18.17 6.84 -18.64
C HIS A 215 16.91 6.47 -19.44
N SER A 216 16.14 7.46 -19.88
CA SER A 216 14.81 7.28 -20.50
C SER A 216 14.76 6.34 -21.73
N GLY A 217 15.83 6.28 -22.53
CA GLY A 217 15.94 5.39 -23.69
C GLY A 217 16.40 3.95 -23.41
N MET A 218 16.58 3.56 -22.15
CA MET A 218 17.12 2.26 -21.80
C MET A 218 16.14 1.12 -22.10
N LYS A 219 16.61 0.06 -22.80
CA LYS A 219 15.82 -1.16 -23.02
C LYS A 219 15.42 -1.80 -21.68
N ARG A 220 14.27 -2.48 -21.63
CA ARG A 220 13.74 -3.09 -20.41
C ARG A 220 14.74 -3.99 -19.70
N SER A 221 15.41 -4.90 -20.42
CA SER A 221 16.41 -5.81 -19.84
C SER A 221 17.60 -5.09 -19.19
N ASN A 222 18.02 -3.97 -19.75
CA ASN A 222 19.10 -3.17 -19.18
C ASN A 222 18.61 -2.36 -17.98
N ARG A 223 17.34 -1.92 -18.01
CA ARG A 223 16.68 -1.24 -16.89
C ARG A 223 16.58 -2.16 -15.68
N GLU A 224 16.13 -3.40 -15.86
CA GLU A 224 16.05 -4.39 -14.79
C GLU A 224 17.43 -4.61 -14.14
N LYS A 225 18.48 -4.83 -14.95
CA LYS A 225 19.86 -4.96 -14.45
C LYS A 225 20.37 -3.72 -13.71
N PHE A 226 20.07 -2.54 -14.25
CA PHE A 226 20.43 -1.29 -13.58
C PHE A 226 19.75 -1.16 -12.21
N LEU A 227 18.45 -1.50 -12.14
CA LEU A 227 17.69 -1.46 -10.90
C LEU A 227 18.23 -2.43 -9.87
N ASP A 228 18.52 -3.67 -10.26
CA ASP A 228 19.10 -4.69 -9.38
C ASP A 228 20.45 -4.24 -8.81
N GLU A 229 21.31 -3.67 -9.66
CA GLU A 229 22.60 -3.14 -9.22
C GLU A 229 22.45 -1.92 -8.32
N TYR A 230 21.54 -1.00 -8.66
CA TYR A 230 21.27 0.19 -7.86
C TYR A 230 20.73 -0.16 -6.47
N ILE A 231 19.75 -1.07 -6.40
CA ILE A 231 19.17 -1.55 -5.14
C ILE A 231 20.26 -2.23 -4.29
N SER A 232 21.05 -3.10 -4.90
CA SER A 232 22.13 -3.81 -4.21
C SER A 232 23.17 -2.87 -3.57
N ARG A 233 23.46 -1.74 -4.20
CA ARG A 233 24.46 -0.78 -3.70
C ARG A 233 23.92 0.17 -2.64
N HIS A 234 22.65 0.52 -2.69
CA HIS A 234 22.11 1.63 -1.89
C HIS A 234 21.12 1.19 -0.82
N TYR A 235 20.53 -0.02 -0.95
CA TYR A 235 19.41 -0.44 -0.10
C TYR A 235 19.60 -1.80 0.58
N TYR A 236 20.66 -2.56 0.28
CA TYR A 236 20.98 -3.81 1.00
C TYR A 236 21.91 -3.63 2.20
#